data_a6c1fa54f3cd0a735dae614471d8a338
#
_entry.id   a6c1fa54f3cd0a735dae614471d8a338
#
_cell.length_a   1.000
_cell.length_b   1.000
_cell.length_c   1.000
_cell.angle_alpha   90.00
_cell.angle_beta   90.00
_cell.angle_gamma   90.00
#
_symmetry.space_group_name_H-M   'P 1'
#
loop_
_entity.id
_entity.type
_entity.pdbx_description
1 polymer ?
#
loop_
_entity_poly.entity_id
_entity_poly.type
_entity_poly.pdbx_seq_one_letter_code
_entity_poly.pdbx_strand_id
1 'polypeptide(L)'
;MATGATKMTPAGRRSGVTKECDVIILGSGLAGSVTAAILARHGVDVVLIDATTHPRFAIGESMTPPIVEWLHILAERYDVPEIKSLTSANRSTKDIGPVFGNKAHFGFMLHRPGEEPDPREATQLALPKIFHYNSHLFRQDSDAFMFYVAVRYGCTQRQNWRATDLDFDDDGVTVKGHNGEVFRG
;
A
#
# COMPACT_ATOMS: atom_id res chain seq x y z
N MET A 1 -27.06 52.47 -29.10
CA MET A 1 -25.75 51.84 -28.82
C MET A 1 -26.01 50.54 -28.10
N ALA A 2 -25.86 49.42 -28.81
CA ALA A 2 -26.11 48.07 -28.26
C ALA A 2 -24.76 47.43 -27.96
N THR A 3 -24.48 47.19 -26.66
CA THR A 3 -23.29 46.51 -26.17
C THR A 3 -23.48 45.01 -26.32
N GLY A 4 -22.75 44.41 -27.26
CA GLY A 4 -22.72 42.98 -27.45
C GLY A 4 -21.99 42.26 -26.32
N ALA A 5 -22.72 41.42 -25.59
CA ALA A 5 -22.13 40.48 -24.61
C ALA A 5 -21.57 39.26 -25.35
N THR A 6 -20.27 39.15 -25.38
CA THR A 6 -19.55 37.95 -25.89
C THR A 6 -19.80 36.78 -24.95
N LYS A 7 -20.61 35.80 -25.38
CA LYS A 7 -20.74 34.53 -24.69
C LYS A 7 -19.41 33.78 -24.72
N MET A 8 -18.75 33.63 -23.57
CA MET A 8 -17.65 32.71 -23.40
C MET A 8 -18.17 31.28 -23.51
N THR A 9 -17.73 30.60 -24.53
CA THR A 9 -17.95 29.13 -24.69
C THR A 9 -17.15 28.43 -23.59
N PRO A 10 -17.73 27.49 -22.83
CA PRO A 10 -16.95 26.72 -21.85
C PRO A 10 -15.90 25.90 -22.60
N ALA A 11 -14.66 25.99 -22.14
CA ALA A 11 -13.52 25.25 -22.64
C ALA A 11 -13.87 23.75 -22.69
N GLY A 12 -13.71 23.16 -23.89
CA GLY A 12 -14.07 21.77 -24.16
C GLY A 12 -13.41 20.85 -23.15
N ARG A 13 -14.18 19.88 -22.61
CA ARG A 13 -13.65 18.71 -21.91
C ARG A 13 -12.58 18.09 -22.80
N ARG A 14 -11.34 18.13 -22.38
CA ARG A 14 -10.29 17.29 -22.97
C ARG A 14 -10.78 15.84 -22.75
N SER A 15 -11.07 15.11 -23.81
CA SER A 15 -11.30 13.67 -23.73
C SER A 15 -10.05 13.07 -23.12
N GLY A 16 -10.13 12.57 -21.90
CA GLY A 16 -9.01 11.93 -21.22
C GLY A 16 -8.57 10.73 -22.05
N VAL A 17 -7.29 10.67 -22.38
CA VAL A 17 -6.72 9.49 -23.00
C VAL A 17 -6.83 8.35 -21.99
N THR A 18 -7.55 7.29 -22.35
CA THR A 18 -7.59 6.05 -21.56
C THR A 18 -6.21 5.39 -21.65
N LYS A 19 -5.67 5.02 -20.50
CA LYS A 19 -4.39 4.30 -20.41
C LYS A 19 -4.69 2.85 -20.10
N GLU A 20 -4.28 1.97 -20.99
CA GLU A 20 -4.40 0.52 -20.85
C GLU A 20 -3.29 -0.01 -19.93
N CYS A 21 -3.59 -1.05 -19.14
CA CYS A 21 -2.64 -1.81 -18.32
C CYS A 21 -3.25 -3.19 -18.00
N ASP A 22 -2.46 -4.11 -17.47
CA ASP A 22 -2.95 -5.45 -17.11
C ASP A 22 -3.65 -5.43 -15.74
N VAL A 23 -3.12 -4.63 -14.78
CA VAL A 23 -3.61 -4.60 -13.40
C VAL A 23 -3.60 -3.19 -12.84
N ILE A 24 -4.71 -2.78 -12.23
CA ILE A 24 -4.84 -1.53 -11.48
C ILE A 24 -4.89 -1.84 -9.98
N ILE A 25 -3.98 -1.27 -9.21
CA ILE A 25 -3.95 -1.40 -7.74
C ILE A 25 -4.32 -0.06 -7.11
N LEU A 26 -5.39 -0.05 -6.32
CA LEU A 26 -5.83 1.12 -5.57
C LEU A 26 -5.32 1.07 -4.13
N GLY A 27 -4.41 1.96 -3.80
CA GLY A 27 -3.74 2.07 -2.51
C GLY A 27 -2.30 1.57 -2.52
N SER A 28 -1.35 2.47 -2.28
CA SER A 28 0.09 2.19 -2.25
C SER A 28 0.64 1.96 -0.84
N GLY A 29 -0.17 1.43 0.07
CA GLY A 29 0.31 0.91 1.35
C GLY A 29 1.15 -0.36 1.17
N LEU A 30 1.60 -1.00 2.25
CA LEU A 30 2.46 -2.20 2.18
C LEU A 30 1.89 -3.28 1.27
N ALA A 31 0.60 -3.63 1.41
CA ALA A 31 -0.01 -4.69 0.61
C ALA A 31 -0.01 -4.34 -0.88
N GLY A 32 -0.50 -3.14 -1.25
CA GLY A 32 -0.55 -2.72 -2.65
C GLY A 32 0.84 -2.61 -3.26
N SER A 33 1.81 -2.04 -2.53
CA SER A 33 3.18 -1.89 -3.01
C SER A 33 3.92 -3.23 -3.15
N VAL A 34 3.75 -4.17 -2.21
CA VAL A 34 4.31 -5.52 -2.32
C VAL A 34 3.71 -6.25 -3.51
N THR A 35 2.39 -6.19 -3.69
CA THR A 35 1.71 -6.82 -4.84
C THR A 35 2.18 -6.20 -6.16
N ALA A 36 2.26 -4.86 -6.24
CA ALA A 36 2.74 -4.17 -7.43
C ALA A 36 4.20 -4.54 -7.77
N ALA A 37 5.08 -4.62 -6.76
CA ALA A 37 6.46 -5.02 -6.96
C ALA A 37 6.59 -6.44 -7.52
N ILE A 38 5.81 -7.39 -6.97
CA ILE A 38 5.78 -8.78 -7.44
C ILE A 38 5.29 -8.86 -8.90
N LEU A 39 4.15 -8.25 -9.19
CA LEU A 39 3.58 -8.30 -10.53
C LEU A 39 4.50 -7.64 -11.58
N ALA A 40 5.01 -6.45 -11.28
CA ALA A 40 5.94 -5.75 -12.18
C ALA A 40 7.25 -6.52 -12.37
N ARG A 41 7.78 -7.18 -11.32
CA ARG A 41 8.95 -8.07 -11.43
C ARG A 41 8.76 -9.18 -12.45
N HIS A 42 7.52 -9.66 -12.60
CA HIS A 42 7.14 -10.73 -13.53
C HIS A 42 6.59 -10.21 -14.87
N GLY A 43 6.78 -8.93 -15.18
CA GLY A 43 6.47 -8.35 -16.48
C GLY A 43 5.00 -7.99 -16.70
N VAL A 44 4.20 -7.99 -15.64
CA VAL A 44 2.80 -7.50 -15.69
C VAL A 44 2.82 -5.97 -15.74
N ASP A 45 2.06 -5.37 -16.63
CA ASP A 45 1.89 -3.92 -16.70
C ASP A 45 0.94 -3.45 -15.57
N VAL A 46 1.54 -2.88 -14.52
CA VAL A 46 0.83 -2.51 -13.29
C VAL A 46 0.77 -1.00 -13.13
N VAL A 47 -0.42 -0.51 -12.82
CA VAL A 47 -0.63 0.87 -12.37
C VAL A 47 -0.98 0.88 -10.88
N LEU A 48 -0.12 1.48 -10.06
CA LEU A 48 -0.31 1.65 -8.62
C LEU A 48 -0.76 3.06 -8.29
N ILE A 49 -1.95 3.19 -7.75
CA ILE A 49 -2.64 4.46 -7.53
C ILE A 49 -2.78 4.74 -6.04
N ASP A 50 -2.50 5.98 -5.62
CA ASP A 50 -2.81 6.45 -4.26
C ASP A 50 -3.36 7.89 -4.30
N ALA A 51 -4.35 8.13 -3.42
CA ALA A 51 -4.95 9.46 -3.28
C ALA A 51 -4.02 10.48 -2.59
N THR A 52 -2.92 10.01 -1.99
CA THR A 52 -1.91 10.80 -1.28
C THR A 52 -0.52 10.57 -1.88
N THR A 53 0.51 11.15 -1.25
CA THR A 53 1.93 10.95 -1.62
C THR A 53 2.70 10.29 -0.49
N HIS A 54 3.74 9.53 -0.83
CA HIS A 54 4.73 9.05 0.14
C HIS A 54 5.83 10.08 0.40
N PRO A 55 6.40 10.14 1.63
CA PRO A 55 5.97 9.39 2.82
C PRO A 55 4.65 9.95 3.39
N ARG A 56 3.78 9.09 3.92
CA ARG A 56 2.50 9.49 4.52
C ARG A 56 2.22 8.74 5.82
N PHE A 57 1.50 9.37 6.72
CA PHE A 57 1.06 8.73 7.95
C PHE A 57 0.17 7.52 7.64
N ALA A 58 0.43 6.41 8.30
CA ALA A 58 -0.41 5.22 8.34
C ALA A 58 -0.26 4.55 9.70
N ILE A 59 -1.29 3.84 10.15
CA ILE A 59 -1.30 3.01 11.35
C ILE A 59 -1.13 1.52 10.97
N GLY A 60 -1.03 0.63 11.97
CA GLY A 60 -0.80 -0.80 11.73
C GLY A 60 0.68 -1.13 11.62
N GLU A 61 1.45 -0.72 12.63
CA GLU A 61 2.91 -0.84 12.67
C GLU A 61 3.39 -2.19 13.22
N SER A 62 2.55 -2.83 14.04
CA SER A 62 2.91 -4.01 14.81
C SER A 62 2.75 -5.28 13.98
N MET A 63 3.87 -5.87 13.54
CA MET A 63 3.87 -7.09 12.74
C MET A 63 3.58 -8.32 13.59
N THR A 64 2.94 -9.32 12.99
CA THR A 64 2.66 -10.61 13.63
C THR A 64 3.56 -11.70 13.04
N PRO A 65 3.88 -12.79 13.78
CA PRO A 65 4.72 -13.85 13.24
C PRO A 65 4.22 -14.41 11.90
N PRO A 66 2.94 -14.72 11.69
CA PRO A 66 2.48 -15.23 10.41
C PRO A 66 2.75 -14.31 9.23
N ILE A 67 2.62 -12.98 9.41
CA ILE A 67 2.90 -12.04 8.31
C ILE A 67 4.38 -12.01 7.95
N VAL A 68 5.26 -12.15 8.93
CA VAL A 68 6.71 -12.22 8.71
C VAL A 68 7.07 -13.45 7.87
N GLU A 69 6.50 -14.61 8.19
CA GLU A 69 6.68 -15.84 7.42
C GLU A 69 6.18 -15.64 5.96
N TRP A 70 4.99 -15.06 5.78
CA TRP A 70 4.47 -14.78 4.44
C TRP A 70 5.37 -13.83 3.66
N LEU A 71 5.92 -12.80 4.29
CA LEU A 71 6.85 -11.89 3.62
C LEU A 71 8.13 -12.61 3.16
N HIS A 72 8.66 -13.56 3.94
CA HIS A 72 9.77 -14.40 3.51
C HIS A 72 9.40 -15.28 2.31
N ILE A 73 8.26 -15.94 2.36
CA ILE A 73 7.76 -16.79 1.27
C ILE A 73 7.59 -15.95 -0.01
N LEU A 74 6.95 -14.79 0.08
CA LEU A 74 6.73 -13.92 -1.06
C LEU A 74 8.06 -13.43 -1.67
N ALA A 75 9.01 -13.03 -0.83
CA ALA A 75 10.32 -12.56 -1.28
C ALA A 75 11.08 -13.64 -2.08
N GLU A 76 11.09 -14.88 -1.57
CA GLU A 76 11.79 -16.00 -2.23
C GLU A 76 11.03 -16.48 -3.47
N ARG A 77 9.71 -16.68 -3.34
CA ARG A 77 8.90 -17.27 -4.42
C ARG A 77 8.84 -16.38 -5.66
N TYR A 78 8.81 -15.07 -5.47
CA TYR A 78 8.61 -14.11 -6.56
C TYR A 78 9.85 -13.27 -6.87
N ASP A 79 11.00 -13.62 -6.31
CA ASP A 79 12.29 -12.96 -6.58
C ASP A 79 12.23 -11.44 -6.36
N VAL A 80 11.65 -11.01 -5.23
CA VAL A 80 11.63 -9.62 -4.76
C VAL A 80 12.30 -9.55 -3.38
N PRO A 81 13.63 -9.61 -3.31
CA PRO A 81 14.37 -9.74 -2.05
C PRO A 81 14.18 -8.55 -1.10
N GLU A 82 13.82 -7.37 -1.60
CA GLU A 82 13.56 -6.18 -0.79
C GLU A 82 12.38 -6.36 0.19
N ILE A 83 11.45 -7.27 -0.09
CA ILE A 83 10.35 -7.58 0.85
C ILE A 83 10.91 -8.08 2.19
N LYS A 84 12.08 -8.74 2.19
CA LYS A 84 12.73 -9.19 3.43
C LYS A 84 13.14 -8.06 4.36
N SER A 85 13.31 -6.85 3.86
CA SER A 85 13.62 -5.67 4.67
C SER A 85 12.52 -5.34 5.69
N LEU A 86 11.29 -5.87 5.48
CA LEU A 86 10.15 -5.70 6.38
C LEU A 86 10.07 -6.79 7.47
N THR A 87 10.91 -7.82 7.44
CA THR A 87 10.73 -9.03 8.26
C THR A 87 11.32 -8.93 9.67
N SER A 88 12.24 -8.02 9.92
CA SER A 88 12.81 -7.80 11.25
C SER A 88 13.29 -6.36 11.43
N ALA A 89 13.28 -5.87 12.67
CA ALA A 89 13.77 -4.53 12.99
C ALA A 89 15.22 -4.32 12.53
N ASN A 90 16.09 -5.32 12.65
CA ASN A 90 17.48 -5.24 12.21
C ASN A 90 17.60 -5.03 10.69
N ARG A 91 16.80 -5.75 9.90
CA ARG A 91 16.77 -5.58 8.44
C ARG A 91 16.18 -4.24 8.06
N SER A 92 15.04 -3.88 8.65
CA SER A 92 14.41 -2.59 8.40
C SER A 92 15.34 -1.42 8.72
N THR A 93 16.05 -1.50 9.87
CA THR A 93 17.03 -0.47 10.26
C THR A 93 18.20 -0.38 9.28
N LYS A 94 18.68 -1.51 8.78
CA LYS A 94 19.80 -1.55 7.83
C LYS A 94 19.41 -1.02 6.46
N ASP A 95 18.23 -1.41 5.96
CA ASP A 95 17.88 -1.25 4.55
C ASP A 95 16.98 -0.02 4.30
N ILE A 96 16.25 0.44 5.33
CA ILE A 96 15.27 1.53 5.22
C ILE A 96 15.68 2.74 6.06
N GLY A 97 15.90 2.55 7.40
CA GLY A 97 16.26 3.66 8.29
C GLY A 97 16.21 3.28 9.77
N PRO A 98 16.60 4.17 10.70
CA PRO A 98 16.85 3.82 12.10
C PRO A 98 15.62 3.79 13.02
N VAL A 99 14.40 3.91 12.48
CA VAL A 99 13.16 4.15 13.24
C VAL A 99 12.31 2.91 13.48
N PHE A 100 12.89 1.72 13.46
CA PHE A 100 12.20 0.46 13.62
C PHE A 100 12.49 -0.18 14.98
N GLY A 101 11.47 -0.81 15.58
CA GLY A 101 11.56 -1.42 16.90
C GLY A 101 11.33 -2.94 16.87
N ASN A 102 11.93 -3.64 17.86
CA ASN A 102 11.67 -5.05 18.09
C ASN A 102 10.34 -5.23 18.82
N LYS A 103 9.49 -6.13 18.30
CA LYS A 103 8.28 -6.55 18.98
C LYS A 103 8.59 -7.69 19.95
N ALA A 104 8.38 -7.45 21.24
CA ALA A 104 8.74 -8.38 22.30
C ALA A 104 7.60 -9.33 22.71
N HIS A 105 6.34 -8.90 22.60
CA HIS A 105 5.19 -9.67 23.10
C HIS A 105 3.89 -9.27 22.42
N PHE A 106 2.85 -10.11 22.61
CA PHE A 106 1.45 -9.82 22.35
C PHE A 106 0.68 -9.81 23.68
N GLY A 107 -0.27 -8.89 23.82
CA GLY A 107 -1.28 -8.90 24.87
C GLY A 107 -2.65 -9.24 24.28
N PHE A 108 -3.39 -10.06 24.99
CA PHE A 108 -4.77 -10.41 24.67
C PHE A 108 -5.64 -10.15 25.89
N MET A 109 -6.82 -9.61 25.70
CA MET A 109 -7.81 -9.41 26.75
C MET A 109 -9.18 -9.80 26.21
N LEU A 110 -9.94 -10.56 26.99
CA LEU A 110 -11.29 -10.93 26.61
C LEU A 110 -12.22 -9.74 26.86
N HIS A 111 -12.95 -9.36 25.84
CA HIS A 111 -14.00 -8.32 25.92
C HIS A 111 -15.37 -8.95 25.72
N ARG A 112 -16.32 -8.60 26.63
CA ARG A 112 -17.74 -8.94 26.52
C ARG A 112 -18.53 -7.67 26.30
N PRO A 113 -19.50 -7.65 25.38
CA PRO A 113 -20.34 -6.48 25.16
C PRO A 113 -21.09 -6.05 26.45
N GLY A 114 -20.95 -4.79 26.84
CA GLY A 114 -21.61 -4.23 28.00
C GLY A 114 -20.97 -4.54 29.36
N GLU A 115 -19.81 -5.20 29.39
CA GLU A 115 -19.05 -5.50 30.59
C GLU A 115 -17.70 -4.78 30.59
N GLU A 116 -17.22 -4.38 31.79
CA GLU A 116 -15.85 -3.92 31.94
C GLU A 116 -14.87 -5.10 31.81
N PRO A 117 -13.71 -4.92 31.14
CA PRO A 117 -12.72 -5.98 30.99
C PRO A 117 -12.16 -6.44 32.34
N ASP A 118 -12.10 -7.74 32.59
CA ASP A 118 -11.46 -8.30 33.79
C ASP A 118 -9.96 -8.46 33.57
N PRO A 119 -9.08 -7.75 34.31
CA PRO A 119 -7.63 -7.88 34.16
C PRO A 119 -7.09 -9.30 34.38
N ARG A 120 -7.85 -10.17 35.10
CA ARG A 120 -7.47 -11.58 35.31
C ARG A 120 -7.64 -12.44 34.05
N GLU A 121 -8.38 -11.96 33.06
CA GLU A 121 -8.56 -12.59 31.74
C GLU A 121 -7.58 -12.02 30.69
N ALA A 122 -6.61 -11.19 31.12
CA ALA A 122 -5.52 -10.76 30.27
C ALA A 122 -4.44 -11.84 30.17
N THR A 123 -3.99 -12.11 28.95
CA THR A 123 -2.90 -13.06 28.68
C THR A 123 -1.81 -12.37 27.89
N GLN A 124 -0.55 -12.62 28.22
CA GLN A 124 0.60 -12.14 27.45
C GLN A 124 1.38 -13.33 26.89
N LEU A 125 1.66 -13.25 25.59
CA LEU A 125 2.53 -14.18 24.91
C LEU A 125 3.87 -13.46 24.61
N ALA A 126 4.92 -13.84 25.31
CA ALA A 126 6.27 -13.38 24.98
C ALA A 126 6.79 -14.10 23.74
N LEU A 127 7.38 -13.35 22.83
CA LEU A 127 8.02 -13.92 21.65
C LEU A 127 9.41 -14.47 22.06
N PRO A 128 9.71 -15.75 21.81
CA PRO A 128 11.04 -16.27 22.06
C PRO A 128 12.11 -15.48 21.32
N LYS A 129 13.26 -15.25 21.95
CA LYS A 129 14.37 -14.49 21.35
C LYS A 129 14.89 -15.08 20.03
N ILE A 130 14.66 -16.36 19.80
CA ILE A 130 15.00 -17.04 18.53
C ILE A 130 14.14 -16.55 17.36
N PHE A 131 12.95 -16.02 17.63
CA PHE A 131 12.11 -15.34 16.63
C PHE A 131 12.47 -13.85 16.55
N HIS A 132 13.71 -13.52 16.20
CA HIS A 132 14.17 -12.15 15.97
C HIS A 132 13.46 -11.43 14.80
N TYR A 133 12.35 -12.00 14.34
CA TYR A 133 11.68 -11.63 13.10
C TYR A 133 10.52 -10.66 13.27
N ASN A 134 10.11 -10.35 14.51
CA ASN A 134 9.00 -9.45 14.69
C ASN A 134 9.48 -8.01 14.88
N SER A 135 8.93 -7.13 14.08
CA SER A 135 9.22 -5.70 14.14
C SER A 135 7.96 -4.88 14.36
N HIS A 136 8.16 -3.71 14.93
CA HIS A 136 7.30 -2.57 14.72
C HIS A 136 7.83 -1.80 13.53
N LEU A 137 7.01 -1.65 12.49
CA LEU A 137 7.36 -0.91 11.29
C LEU A 137 6.94 0.55 11.47
N PHE A 138 7.86 1.46 11.20
CA PHE A 138 7.46 2.85 10.99
C PHE A 138 6.87 3.00 9.59
N ARG A 139 5.54 3.08 9.53
CA ARG A 139 4.78 2.94 8.28
C ARG A 139 5.08 4.02 7.25
N GLN A 140 5.46 5.21 7.67
CA GLN A 140 5.84 6.27 6.73
C GLN A 140 7.03 5.83 5.86
N ASP A 141 8.07 5.27 6.49
CA ASP A 141 9.29 4.87 5.80
C ASP A 141 9.13 3.51 5.10
N SER A 142 8.49 2.54 5.77
CA SER A 142 8.29 1.21 5.17
C SER A 142 7.36 1.21 3.97
N ASP A 143 6.27 1.99 4.02
CA ASP A 143 5.35 2.15 2.89
C ASP A 143 6.05 2.85 1.73
N ALA A 144 6.78 3.94 1.99
CA ALA A 144 7.55 4.65 0.98
C ALA A 144 8.63 3.75 0.35
N PHE A 145 9.37 2.99 1.16
CA PHE A 145 10.38 2.06 0.68
C PHE A 145 9.78 1.04 -0.31
N MET A 146 8.71 0.35 0.09
CA MET A 146 8.08 -0.65 -0.78
C MET A 146 7.43 -0.04 -2.02
N PHE A 147 6.87 1.17 -1.91
CA PHE A 147 6.38 1.91 -3.06
C PHE A 147 7.48 2.15 -4.09
N TYR A 148 8.64 2.64 -3.66
CA TYR A 148 9.77 2.86 -4.58
C TYR A 148 10.37 1.55 -5.11
N VAL A 149 10.32 0.46 -4.35
CA VAL A 149 10.67 -0.88 -4.86
C VAL A 149 9.76 -1.27 -6.02
N ALA A 150 8.45 -1.10 -5.90
CA ALA A 150 7.50 -1.37 -6.99
C ALA A 150 7.81 -0.53 -8.24
N VAL A 151 8.08 0.76 -8.07
CA VAL A 151 8.46 1.65 -9.18
C VAL A 151 9.76 1.21 -9.84
N ARG A 152 10.76 0.80 -9.07
CA ARG A 152 12.05 0.28 -9.60
C ARG A 152 11.88 -0.99 -10.43
N TYR A 153 10.90 -1.84 -10.11
CA TYR A 153 10.56 -3.03 -10.90
C TYR A 153 9.72 -2.72 -12.15
N GLY A 154 9.34 -1.45 -12.36
CA GLY A 154 8.65 -1.02 -13.58
C GLY A 154 7.18 -0.68 -13.41
N CYS A 155 6.64 -0.74 -12.19
CA CYS A 155 5.27 -0.35 -11.92
C CYS A 155 5.06 1.14 -12.25
N THR A 156 4.03 1.45 -13.03
CA THR A 156 3.58 2.83 -13.27
C THR A 156 2.87 3.36 -12.03
N GLN A 157 3.25 4.51 -11.54
CA GLN A 157 2.66 5.10 -10.34
C GLN A 157 1.79 6.32 -10.63
N ARG A 158 0.74 6.50 -9.81
CA ARG A 158 -0.09 7.71 -9.74
C ARG A 158 -0.35 8.08 -8.28
N GLN A 159 0.43 9.03 -7.76
CA GLN A 159 0.19 9.65 -6.45
C GLN A 159 -0.65 10.93 -6.61
N ASN A 160 -1.29 11.39 -5.53
CA ASN A 160 -2.26 12.49 -5.55
C ASN A 160 -3.39 12.25 -6.58
N TRP A 161 -3.73 11.01 -6.81
CA TRP A 161 -4.73 10.62 -7.77
C TRP A 161 -5.83 9.80 -7.07
N ARG A 162 -7.00 10.38 -6.95
CA ARG A 162 -8.14 9.74 -6.30
C ARG A 162 -9.04 9.13 -7.34
N ALA A 163 -9.27 7.82 -7.25
CA ALA A 163 -10.32 7.14 -7.99
C ALA A 163 -11.68 7.68 -7.52
N THR A 164 -12.52 8.05 -8.45
CA THR A 164 -13.85 8.62 -8.20
C THR A 164 -14.98 7.74 -8.72
N ASP A 165 -14.66 6.85 -9.65
CA ASP A 165 -15.64 5.95 -10.26
C ASP A 165 -14.96 4.66 -10.73
N LEU A 166 -15.68 3.54 -10.63
CA LEU A 166 -15.26 2.21 -11.06
C LEU A 166 -16.40 1.61 -11.87
N ASP A 167 -16.09 1.17 -13.08
CA ASP A 167 -17.03 0.52 -13.98
C ASP A 167 -16.46 -0.83 -14.41
N PHE A 168 -17.24 -1.89 -14.27
CA PHE A 168 -16.86 -3.27 -14.57
C PHE A 168 -17.68 -3.78 -15.74
N ASP A 169 -17.02 -4.40 -16.69
CA ASP A 169 -17.66 -5.12 -17.79
C ASP A 169 -16.99 -6.48 -18.03
N ASP A 170 -17.42 -7.21 -19.06
CA ASP A 170 -16.91 -8.56 -19.35
C ASP A 170 -15.42 -8.57 -19.75
N ASP A 171 -14.87 -7.43 -20.17
CA ASP A 171 -13.51 -7.29 -20.68
C ASP A 171 -12.53 -6.69 -19.62
N GLY A 172 -13.01 -6.26 -18.43
CA GLY A 172 -12.14 -5.74 -17.37
C GLY A 172 -12.75 -4.61 -16.52
N VAL A 173 -11.93 -3.70 -16.05
CA VAL A 173 -12.33 -2.58 -15.19
C VAL A 173 -11.87 -1.23 -15.73
N THR A 174 -12.75 -0.24 -15.70
CA THR A 174 -12.43 1.16 -15.99
C THR A 174 -12.41 1.97 -14.70
N VAL A 175 -11.29 2.63 -14.42
CA VAL A 175 -11.11 3.47 -13.23
C VAL A 175 -10.97 4.92 -13.65
N LYS A 176 -11.87 5.80 -13.17
CA LYS A 176 -11.86 7.23 -13.46
C LYS A 176 -11.33 8.02 -12.26
N GLY A 177 -10.49 8.98 -12.51
CA GLY A 177 -9.91 9.84 -11.50
C GLY A 177 -10.54 11.23 -11.41
N HIS A 178 -10.31 11.87 -10.26
CA HIS A 178 -10.80 13.21 -9.96
C HIS A 178 -10.36 14.27 -10.99
N ASN A 179 -9.26 14.04 -11.69
CA ASN A 179 -8.69 14.95 -12.71
C ASN A 179 -9.16 14.63 -14.14
N GLY A 180 -10.06 13.65 -14.31
CA GLY A 180 -10.57 13.20 -15.60
C GLY A 180 -9.66 12.23 -16.35
N GLU A 181 -8.53 11.81 -15.78
CA GLU A 181 -7.70 10.71 -16.31
C GLU A 181 -8.43 9.37 -16.11
N VAL A 182 -8.26 8.45 -17.04
CA VAL A 182 -8.94 7.14 -17.03
C VAL A 182 -7.89 6.05 -17.25
N PHE A 183 -7.99 4.99 -16.45
CA PHE A 183 -7.24 3.74 -16.63
C PHE A 183 -8.19 2.60 -16.95
N ARG A 184 -7.73 1.68 -17.80
CA ARG A 184 -8.42 0.45 -18.17
C ARG A 184 -7.50 -0.74 -17.87
N GLY A 185 -8.00 -1.73 -17.12
CA GLY A 185 -7.27 -2.95 -16.77
C GLY A 185 -8.16 -4.18 -16.80
#